data_5bf2e5a2645fef334c5972a506865d26
#
_entry.id   5bf2e5a2645fef334c5972a506865d26
#
_cell.length_a   1.000
_cell.length_b   1.000
_cell.length_c   1.000
_cell.angle_alpha   90.00
_cell.angle_beta   90.00
_cell.angle_gamma   90.00
#
_symmetry.space_group_name_H-M   'P 1'
#
loop_
_entity.id
_entity.type
_entity.pdbx_description
1 polymer ?
#
loop_
_entity_poly.entity_id
_entity_poly.type
_entity_poly.pdbx_seq_one_letter_code
_entity_poly.pdbx_strand_id
1 'polypeptide(L)'
;PYRRQRQMCIRDSLYVAPRQYGLAQQHKHLREMCAIPGLTHAPVFAPIVANFYSGMETSVALFASQLCPGKTAEDIKAAYAAKYTGPVVTYRDPACDDGFLSAAAMSGKDSMVVSVSGNDERILLTSVFDNLGKGASGAALECLNLVMGREKGFGLDL
;
A
#
# COMPACT_ATOMS: atom_id res chain seq x y z
N PRO A 1 -19.78 9.90 25.20
CA PRO A 1 -18.91 9.70 24.03
C PRO A 1 -18.74 8.21 23.78
N TYR A 2 -18.75 7.83 22.52
CA TYR A 2 -18.57 6.47 22.08
C TYR A 2 -17.32 5.85 22.73
N ARG A 3 -17.35 4.56 23.07
CA ARG A 3 -16.26 3.83 23.73
C ARG A 3 -14.90 3.98 23.03
N ARG A 4 -14.89 4.20 21.70
CA ARG A 4 -13.70 4.54 20.91
C ARG A 4 -13.13 5.93 21.21
N GLN A 5 -13.96 6.94 21.45
CA GLN A 5 -13.49 8.28 21.82
C GLN A 5 -12.93 8.31 23.24
N ARG A 6 -13.50 7.52 24.19
CA ARG A 6 -12.88 7.35 25.53
C ARG A 6 -11.52 6.66 25.47
N GLN A 7 -11.35 5.67 24.61
CA GLN A 7 -10.03 5.04 24.41
C GLN A 7 -9.04 6.00 23.76
N MET A 8 -9.49 6.89 22.87
CA MET A 8 -8.66 7.96 22.31
C MET A 8 -8.20 8.94 23.39
N CYS A 9 -9.10 9.48 24.20
CA CYS A 9 -8.75 10.48 25.24
C CYS A 9 -7.79 9.95 26.31
N ILE A 10 -7.86 8.66 26.68
CA ILE A 10 -6.97 8.05 27.67
C ILE A 10 -5.60 7.65 27.04
N ARG A 11 -5.54 7.53 25.71
CA ARG A 11 -4.36 7.09 24.96
C ARG A 11 -3.66 8.18 24.16
N ASP A 12 -4.13 9.42 24.22
CA ASP A 12 -3.59 10.52 23.41
C ASP A 12 -2.06 10.67 23.52
N SER A 13 -1.50 10.48 24.73
CA SER A 13 -0.06 10.52 24.94
C SER A 13 0.71 9.34 24.32
N LEU A 14 0.05 8.19 24.10
CA LEU A 14 0.67 7.00 23.52
C LEU A 14 0.63 6.98 21.99
N TYR A 15 -0.25 7.78 21.36
CA TYR A 15 -0.44 7.81 19.90
C TYR A 15 0.10 9.08 19.24
N VAL A 16 0.80 9.92 19.95
CA VAL A 16 1.44 11.13 19.40
C VAL A 16 2.53 10.78 18.37
N ALA A 17 3.21 9.66 18.56
CA ALA A 17 4.26 9.19 17.65
C ALA A 17 3.86 7.91 16.93
N PRO A 18 4.36 7.67 15.70
CA PRO A 18 4.19 6.40 15.02
C PRO A 18 4.71 5.22 15.84
N ARG A 19 4.03 4.08 15.80
CA ARG A 19 4.37 2.89 16.59
C ARG A 19 4.43 1.66 15.72
N GLN A 20 5.54 0.95 15.76
CA GLN A 20 5.68 -0.34 15.12
C GLN A 20 5.02 -1.44 15.97
N TYR A 21 4.35 -2.38 15.33
CA TYR A 21 3.77 -3.57 15.95
C TYR A 21 4.18 -4.84 15.19
N GLY A 22 3.67 -6.00 15.60
CA GLY A 22 4.02 -7.27 14.93
C GLY A 22 5.49 -7.68 15.09
N LEU A 23 6.16 -7.23 16.16
CA LEU A 23 7.60 -7.42 16.38
C LEU A 23 8.02 -8.89 16.43
N ALA A 24 7.11 -9.79 16.84
CA ALA A 24 7.38 -11.24 16.88
C ALA A 24 7.37 -11.90 15.48
N GLN A 25 7.10 -11.15 14.41
CA GLN A 25 7.04 -11.65 13.02
C GLN A 25 6.07 -12.85 12.84
N GLN A 26 4.95 -12.83 13.58
CA GLN A 26 3.90 -13.86 13.53
C GLN A 26 2.54 -13.28 13.13
N HIS A 27 2.54 -12.22 12.34
CA HIS A 27 1.31 -11.58 11.89
C HIS A 27 0.55 -12.45 10.88
N LYS A 28 -0.80 -12.46 10.97
CA LYS A 28 -1.66 -13.27 10.09
C LYS A 28 -1.43 -13.00 8.59
N HIS A 29 -1.12 -11.76 8.22
CA HIS A 29 -0.87 -11.38 6.82
C HIS A 29 0.39 -12.00 6.22
N LEU A 30 1.35 -12.49 7.01
CA LEU A 30 2.54 -13.16 6.47
C LEU A 30 2.20 -14.40 5.63
N ARG A 31 1.12 -15.10 5.97
CA ARG A 31 0.65 -16.25 5.18
C ARG A 31 0.14 -15.80 3.80
N GLU A 32 -0.61 -14.71 3.74
CA GLU A 32 -1.12 -14.12 2.50
C GLU A 32 0.02 -13.54 1.66
N MET A 33 0.99 -12.87 2.30
CA MET A 33 2.18 -12.32 1.66
C MET A 33 3.06 -13.40 1.02
N CYS A 34 3.05 -14.63 1.54
CA CYS A 34 3.72 -15.77 0.89
C CYS A 34 2.86 -16.40 -0.20
N ALA A 35 1.60 -16.68 0.10
CA ALA A 35 0.75 -17.49 -0.76
C ALA A 35 0.39 -16.80 -2.08
N ILE A 36 0.06 -15.50 -2.04
CA ILE A 36 -0.42 -14.77 -3.23
C ILE A 36 0.69 -14.59 -4.28
N PRO A 37 1.89 -14.08 -3.94
CA PRO A 37 2.98 -13.95 -4.90
C PRO A 37 3.83 -15.23 -5.05
N GLY A 38 3.56 -16.29 -4.31
CA GLY A 38 4.30 -17.54 -4.37
C GLY A 38 5.72 -17.48 -3.78
N LEU A 39 5.91 -16.69 -2.71
CA LEU A 39 7.21 -16.58 -2.06
C LEU A 39 7.58 -17.87 -1.32
N THR A 40 8.83 -18.29 -1.43
CA THR A 40 9.38 -19.44 -0.71
C THR A 40 9.65 -19.15 0.77
N HIS A 41 9.86 -17.87 1.11
CA HIS A 41 10.12 -17.41 2.46
C HIS A 41 9.24 -16.18 2.78
N ALA A 42 8.77 -16.09 4.02
CA ALA A 42 8.03 -14.94 4.47
C ALA A 42 8.93 -13.69 4.49
N PRO A 43 8.44 -12.55 4.00
CA PRO A 43 9.18 -11.30 4.08
C PRO A 43 9.24 -10.81 5.53
N VAL A 44 10.20 -9.92 5.82
CA VAL A 44 10.17 -9.15 7.06
C VAL A 44 8.99 -8.19 7.00
N PHE A 45 8.10 -8.26 8.00
CA PHE A 45 6.93 -7.42 8.09
C PHE A 45 7.05 -6.42 9.24
N ALA A 46 7.13 -5.15 8.90
CA ALA A 46 7.37 -4.05 9.84
C ALA A 46 6.20 -3.03 9.85
N PRO A 47 4.98 -3.44 10.29
CA PRO A 47 3.82 -2.57 10.26
C PRO A 47 3.92 -1.45 11.29
N ILE A 48 3.54 -0.23 10.88
CA ILE A 48 3.55 0.97 11.70
C ILE A 48 2.13 1.55 11.71
N VAL A 49 1.66 1.94 12.89
CA VAL A 49 0.45 2.74 13.06
C VAL A 49 0.81 4.15 13.47
N ALA A 50 0.10 5.13 12.95
CA ALA A 50 0.28 6.54 13.24
C ALA A 50 -1.07 7.22 13.52
N ASN A 51 -1.03 8.43 14.08
CA ASN A 51 -2.23 9.15 14.50
C ASN A 51 -2.81 9.98 13.34
N PHE A 52 -3.40 9.30 12.34
CA PHE A 52 -4.23 9.91 11.29
C PHE A 52 -5.44 9.01 10.99
N TYR A 53 -6.46 9.58 10.41
CA TYR A 53 -7.78 8.93 10.30
C TYR A 53 -7.77 7.75 9.34
N SER A 54 -7.29 7.95 8.12
CA SER A 54 -7.24 6.93 7.08
C SER A 54 -6.06 7.16 6.14
N GLY A 55 -5.69 6.12 5.44
CA GLY A 55 -4.57 6.09 4.53
C GLY A 55 -3.56 5.01 4.91
N MET A 56 -2.86 4.51 3.93
CA MET A 56 -1.82 3.51 4.08
C MET A 56 -0.76 3.68 3.00
N GLU A 57 0.47 3.59 3.40
CA GLU A 57 1.61 3.42 2.52
C GLU A 57 2.24 2.07 2.79
N THR A 58 2.59 1.34 1.73
CA THR A 58 3.32 0.08 1.82
C THR A 58 4.56 0.16 0.97
N SER A 59 5.72 -0.04 1.59
CA SER A 59 7.01 -0.09 0.91
C SER A 59 7.58 -1.51 0.90
N VAL A 60 8.08 -1.92 -0.25
CA VAL A 60 8.88 -3.13 -0.42
C VAL A 60 10.27 -2.74 -0.88
N ALA A 61 11.25 -2.89 0.00
CA ALA A 61 12.64 -2.59 -0.29
C ALA A 61 13.32 -3.80 -0.94
N LEU A 62 14.03 -3.55 -2.03
CA LEU A 62 14.77 -4.56 -2.78
C LEU A 62 16.20 -4.10 -3.05
N PHE A 63 17.13 -5.04 -3.06
CA PHE A 63 18.43 -4.84 -3.70
C PHE A 63 18.35 -5.25 -5.18
N ALA A 64 19.04 -4.52 -6.05
CA ALA A 64 19.10 -4.86 -7.49
C ALA A 64 19.60 -6.30 -7.73
N SER A 65 20.46 -6.82 -6.84
CA SER A 65 20.93 -8.21 -6.86
C SER A 65 19.83 -9.28 -6.67
N GLN A 66 18.65 -8.87 -6.22
CA GLN A 66 17.48 -9.76 -6.06
C GLN A 66 16.62 -9.84 -7.34
N LEU A 67 16.92 -9.00 -8.33
CA LEU A 67 16.26 -9.06 -9.63
C LEU A 67 16.79 -10.21 -10.48
N CYS A 68 16.01 -10.61 -11.47
CA CYS A 68 16.49 -11.53 -12.49
C CYS A 68 17.73 -10.97 -13.19
N PRO A 69 18.70 -11.83 -13.59
CA PRO A 69 19.91 -11.37 -14.26
C PRO A 69 19.63 -10.43 -15.44
N GLY A 70 20.32 -9.29 -15.47
CA GLY A 70 20.19 -8.27 -16.51
C GLY A 70 18.96 -7.35 -16.37
N LYS A 71 18.18 -7.46 -15.30
CA LYS A 71 17.05 -6.58 -15.01
C LYS A 71 17.44 -5.43 -14.09
N THR A 72 16.82 -4.28 -14.31
CA THR A 72 17.10 -3.01 -13.63
C THR A 72 15.82 -2.43 -13.01
N ALA A 73 15.95 -1.33 -12.28
CA ALA A 73 14.81 -0.56 -11.79
C ALA A 73 13.91 -0.05 -12.93
N GLU A 74 14.52 0.31 -14.08
CA GLU A 74 13.77 0.78 -15.25
C GLU A 74 12.91 -0.32 -15.88
N ASP A 75 13.34 -1.60 -15.84
CA ASP A 75 12.49 -2.71 -16.28
C ASP A 75 11.25 -2.84 -15.38
N ILE A 76 11.39 -2.60 -14.07
CA ILE A 76 10.25 -2.64 -13.13
C ILE A 76 9.33 -1.46 -13.40
N LYS A 77 9.87 -0.25 -13.59
CA LYS A 77 9.08 0.94 -13.96
C LYS A 77 8.27 0.71 -15.23
N ALA A 78 8.91 0.18 -16.27
CA ALA A 78 8.25 -0.15 -17.52
C ALA A 78 7.13 -1.19 -17.34
N ALA A 79 7.39 -2.23 -16.53
CA ALA A 79 6.38 -3.24 -16.21
C ALA A 79 5.18 -2.65 -15.44
N TYR A 80 5.44 -1.76 -14.47
CA TYR A 80 4.40 -1.09 -13.71
C TYR A 80 3.59 -0.13 -14.58
N ALA A 81 4.25 0.67 -15.42
CA ALA A 81 3.57 1.58 -16.35
C ALA A 81 2.67 0.84 -17.34
N ALA A 82 3.11 -0.31 -17.83
CA ALA A 82 2.33 -1.16 -18.72
C ALA A 82 1.15 -1.86 -18.01
N LYS A 83 1.32 -2.22 -16.74
CA LYS A 83 0.31 -2.97 -15.96
C LYS A 83 -0.73 -2.09 -15.30
N TYR A 84 -0.34 -0.96 -14.73
CA TYR A 84 -1.19 -0.13 -13.89
C TYR A 84 -1.61 1.16 -14.59
N THR A 85 -2.50 1.00 -15.58
CA THR A 85 -3.00 2.10 -16.43
C THR A 85 -4.28 2.75 -15.89
N GLY A 86 -4.74 2.36 -14.69
CA GLY A 86 -5.94 2.91 -14.05
C GLY A 86 -7.25 2.26 -14.52
N PRO A 87 -8.41 2.80 -14.10
CA PRO A 87 -8.54 3.95 -13.20
C PRO A 87 -8.37 3.60 -11.71
N VAL A 88 -8.54 2.33 -11.30
CA VAL A 88 -8.53 1.93 -9.88
C VAL A 88 -7.11 1.80 -9.32
N VAL A 89 -6.17 1.33 -10.14
CA VAL A 89 -4.74 1.30 -9.79
C VAL A 89 -3.94 1.99 -10.89
N THR A 90 -3.16 3.00 -10.51
CA THR A 90 -2.36 3.80 -11.44
C THR A 90 -0.88 3.77 -11.07
N TYR A 91 -0.02 3.76 -12.06
CA TYR A 91 1.42 3.99 -11.87
C TYR A 91 1.73 5.48 -11.90
N ARG A 92 2.59 5.94 -10.99
CA ARG A 92 3.10 7.32 -10.94
C ARG A 92 4.62 7.32 -10.83
N ASP A 93 5.28 8.11 -11.65
CA ASP A 93 6.72 8.42 -11.61
C ASP A 93 6.93 9.91 -11.88
N PRO A 94 7.56 10.70 -11.00
CA PRO A 94 8.04 10.31 -9.66
C PRO A 94 6.92 9.99 -8.68
N ALA A 95 7.25 9.22 -7.64
CA ALA A 95 6.29 8.82 -6.58
C ALA A 95 5.67 10.03 -5.86
N CYS A 96 6.43 11.10 -5.72
CA CYS A 96 6.04 12.35 -5.06
C CYS A 96 6.79 13.53 -5.68
N ASP A 97 6.32 14.75 -5.42
CA ASP A 97 6.87 15.97 -6.04
C ASP A 97 7.95 16.63 -5.17
N ASP A 98 7.94 16.39 -3.85
CA ASP A 98 8.77 17.05 -2.84
C ASP A 98 9.74 16.11 -2.09
N GLY A 99 9.82 14.84 -2.50
CA GLY A 99 10.64 13.83 -1.85
C GLY A 99 10.00 13.18 -0.64
N PHE A 100 8.73 13.51 -0.31
CA PHE A 100 7.99 12.93 0.81
C PHE A 100 6.74 12.19 0.33
N LEU A 101 6.66 10.90 0.64
CA LEU A 101 5.49 10.09 0.32
C LEU A 101 4.59 9.98 1.56
N SER A 102 3.43 10.63 1.48
CA SER A 102 2.47 10.61 2.58
C SER A 102 1.54 9.40 2.50
N ALA A 103 1.42 8.66 3.59
CA ALA A 103 0.44 7.58 3.71
C ALA A 103 -1.02 8.07 3.58
N ALA A 104 -1.28 9.36 3.85
CA ALA A 104 -2.60 9.96 3.72
C ALA A 104 -2.89 10.56 2.33
N ALA A 105 -1.97 10.44 1.36
CA ALA A 105 -2.12 11.07 0.04
C ALA A 105 -3.37 10.59 -0.72
N MET A 106 -3.83 9.36 -0.45
CA MET A 106 -5.03 8.78 -1.06
C MET A 106 -6.19 8.63 -0.06
N SER A 107 -6.17 9.38 1.04
CA SER A 107 -7.25 9.33 2.04
C SER A 107 -8.60 9.73 1.43
N GLY A 108 -9.63 8.92 1.69
CA GLY A 108 -10.97 9.07 1.13
C GLY A 108 -11.16 8.55 -0.30
N LYS A 109 -10.10 7.97 -0.92
CA LYS A 109 -10.18 7.44 -2.28
C LYS A 109 -10.34 5.92 -2.31
N ASP A 110 -11.05 5.44 -3.33
CA ASP A 110 -11.20 4.01 -3.63
C ASP A 110 -10.17 3.52 -4.67
N SER A 111 -9.18 4.35 -4.97
CA SER A 111 -8.08 4.04 -5.88
C SER A 111 -6.74 3.88 -5.15
N MET A 112 -5.73 3.40 -5.88
CA MET A 112 -4.38 3.15 -5.40
C MET A 112 -3.37 3.70 -6.39
N VAL A 113 -2.32 4.31 -5.87
CA VAL A 113 -1.14 4.70 -6.65
C VAL A 113 0.01 3.76 -6.30
N VAL A 114 0.69 3.24 -7.32
CA VAL A 114 1.92 2.45 -7.18
C VAL A 114 3.09 3.18 -7.84
N SER A 115 4.28 3.07 -7.26
CA SER A 115 5.47 3.76 -7.76
C SER A 115 6.72 2.92 -7.57
N VAL A 116 7.75 3.25 -8.34
CA VAL A 116 9.10 2.65 -8.23
C VAL A 116 10.10 3.79 -8.06
N SER A 117 10.86 3.75 -6.99
CA SER A 117 11.87 4.74 -6.64
C SER A 117 13.20 4.07 -6.29
N GLY A 118 14.25 4.85 -6.12
CA GLY A 118 15.55 4.35 -5.69
C GLY A 118 16.66 4.62 -6.72
N ASN A 119 17.61 3.73 -6.79
CA ASN A 119 18.77 3.80 -7.68
C ASN A 119 19.17 2.41 -8.19
N ASP A 120 20.28 2.32 -8.90
CA ASP A 120 20.75 1.09 -9.52
C ASP A 120 21.14 -0.02 -8.54
N GLU A 121 21.24 0.28 -7.24
CA GLU A 121 21.57 -0.70 -6.20
C GLU A 121 20.39 -1.02 -5.28
N ARG A 122 19.57 -0.02 -4.98
CA ARG A 122 18.50 -0.07 -3.97
C ARG A 122 17.21 0.46 -4.56
N ILE A 123 16.20 -0.36 -4.59
CA ILE A 123 14.91 -0.11 -5.21
C ILE A 123 13.83 -0.13 -4.15
N LEU A 124 12.91 0.80 -4.22
CA LEU A 124 11.76 0.90 -3.34
C LEU A 124 10.50 0.84 -4.19
N LEU A 125 9.72 -0.23 -4.01
CA LEU A 125 8.38 -0.36 -4.60
C LEU A 125 7.39 0.15 -3.58
N THR A 126 6.58 1.12 -3.95
CA THR A 126 5.62 1.73 -3.04
C THR A 126 4.20 1.63 -3.55
N SER A 127 3.25 1.53 -2.63
CA SER A 127 1.84 1.71 -2.92
C SER A 127 1.18 2.59 -1.87
N VAL A 128 0.34 3.52 -2.32
CA VAL A 128 -0.42 4.41 -1.44
C VAL A 128 -1.91 4.26 -1.75
N PHE A 129 -2.71 4.06 -0.72
CA PHE A 129 -4.15 3.86 -0.82
C PHE A 129 -4.85 4.17 0.50
N ASP A 130 -6.15 4.33 0.47
CA ASP A 130 -6.95 4.42 1.69
C ASP A 130 -7.29 3.02 2.21
N ASN A 131 -6.93 2.74 3.46
CA ASN A 131 -7.19 1.45 4.11
C ASN A 131 -8.68 1.18 4.38
N LEU A 132 -9.53 2.21 4.40
CA LEU A 132 -10.98 2.11 4.57
C LEU A 132 -11.72 2.11 3.22
N GLY A 133 -11.21 2.86 2.23
CA GLY A 133 -11.69 2.91 0.85
C GLY A 133 -11.17 1.72 0.03
N LYS A 134 -10.11 1.94 -0.77
CA LYS A 134 -9.50 0.89 -1.63
C LYS A 134 -9.11 -0.37 -0.85
N GLY A 135 -8.69 -0.23 0.40
CA GLY A 135 -8.31 -1.35 1.27
C GLY A 135 -9.48 -2.15 1.84
N ALA A 136 -10.72 -1.68 1.75
CA ALA A 136 -11.90 -2.31 2.33
C ALA A 136 -13.16 -2.15 1.46
N SER A 137 -13.96 -1.10 1.70
CA SER A 137 -15.27 -0.91 1.03
C SER A 137 -15.14 -0.72 -0.48
N GLY A 138 -14.16 0.04 -0.94
CA GLY A 138 -13.91 0.26 -2.37
C GLY A 138 -13.53 -1.02 -3.10
N ALA A 139 -12.67 -1.86 -2.51
CA ALA A 139 -12.35 -3.16 -3.10
C ALA A 139 -13.55 -4.11 -3.16
N ALA A 140 -14.41 -4.08 -2.14
CA ALA A 140 -15.63 -4.88 -2.14
C ALA A 140 -16.59 -4.43 -3.26
N LEU A 141 -16.76 -3.12 -3.45
CA LEU A 141 -17.59 -2.58 -4.54
C LEU A 141 -16.98 -2.87 -5.92
N GLU A 142 -15.65 -2.78 -6.07
CA GLU A 142 -14.96 -3.19 -7.30
C GLU A 142 -15.24 -4.66 -7.64
N CYS A 143 -15.14 -5.57 -6.67
CA CYS A 143 -15.47 -6.98 -6.84
C CYS A 143 -16.94 -7.19 -7.24
N LEU A 144 -17.86 -6.48 -6.60
CA LEU A 144 -19.29 -6.53 -6.93
C LEU A 144 -19.53 -6.06 -8.38
N ASN A 145 -18.89 -4.97 -8.79
CA ASN A 145 -18.99 -4.47 -10.17
C ASN A 145 -18.55 -5.51 -11.20
N LEU A 146 -17.43 -6.18 -10.94
CA LEU A 146 -16.93 -7.25 -11.80
C LEU A 146 -17.92 -8.41 -11.90
N VAL A 147 -18.48 -8.88 -10.79
CA VAL A 147 -19.48 -9.96 -10.77
C VAL A 147 -20.75 -9.57 -11.52
N MET A 148 -21.15 -8.29 -11.45
CA MET A 148 -22.33 -7.76 -12.14
C MET A 148 -22.06 -7.35 -13.60
N GLY A 149 -20.85 -7.55 -14.14
CA GLY A 149 -20.47 -7.15 -15.50
C GLY A 149 -20.46 -5.63 -15.71
N ARG A 150 -20.25 -4.84 -14.65
CA ARG A 150 -20.12 -3.38 -14.71
C ARG A 150 -18.67 -2.96 -14.87
N GLU A 151 -18.46 -1.69 -15.20
CA GLU A 151 -17.12 -1.09 -15.13
C GLU A 151 -16.57 -1.13 -13.71
N LYS A 152 -15.28 -1.45 -13.57
CA LYS A 152 -14.62 -1.59 -12.26
C LYS A 152 -14.79 -0.38 -11.35
N GLY A 153 -14.72 0.82 -11.93
CA GLY A 153 -14.81 2.09 -11.22
C GLY A 153 -16.24 2.58 -10.94
N PHE A 154 -17.27 1.85 -11.33
CA PHE A 154 -18.64 2.31 -11.17
C PHE A 154 -18.99 2.52 -9.68
N GLY A 155 -19.35 3.78 -9.32
CA GLY A 155 -19.70 4.15 -7.95
C GLY A 155 -18.52 4.24 -6.97
N LEU A 156 -17.28 4.15 -7.45
CA LEU A 156 -16.07 4.39 -6.65
C LEU A 156 -15.67 5.87 -6.69
N ASP A 157 -15.06 6.37 -5.61
CA ASP A 157 -14.39 7.67 -5.54
C ASP A 157 -12.90 7.48 -5.90
N LEU A 158 -12.56 7.71 -7.17
CA LEU A 158 -11.24 7.45 -7.75
C LEU A 158 -10.31 8.67 -7.65
#